data_f9dd1b9aed61b3452839b18fe06e8d66
#
_entry.id   f9dd1b9aed61b3452839b18fe06e8d66
#
_cell.length_a   1.000
_cell.length_b   1.000
_cell.length_c   1.000
_cell.angle_alpha   90.00
_cell.angle_beta   90.00
_cell.angle_gamma   90.00
#
_symmetry.space_group_name_H-M   'P 1'
#
loop_
_entity.id
_entity.type
_entity.pdbx_description
1 polymer ?
#
loop_
_entity_poly.entity_id
_entity_poly.type
_entity_poly.pdbx_seq_one_letter_code
_entity_poly.pdbx_strand_id
1 'polypeptide(L)'
;MTNEFDEVDTPTVGQMDLADRITLRRVDGLRTELEDVTEVEYRQLRIENVVLVGVYSQGNQEDAENSMKELAALCETAGAVVLDGVLQRKPHPDPATYLGRGKVEELHEIVMAVGADTVVADTELAPSQRRALEDAVKVKVIDRTAVILDIFAQHAKSREGKAQVELAQLNYLLPRLRGWGDSMSRQAGGQVGGQGAGMGSRGPGETKIEIDRRRIRSRMVKLRQQIAGFLPAREAMRATRIRNAVPSVAIVGYTNAGKSSLLNRITKAGVLVENALFATLDPTVRKTETPDGRPYTLADTVGFVRQLPHQLVEAFRSTFEEVTMSDVIVHVVDGSHPDPAQQIKTVRDVMGEVDARGIPEIMVFNKSDLVDADQRLVLRGLEPHAVFVSAFTGEGIDELQRLIAETIADPDVEITAVIPYDHGELVSLLHEHAQILDTDYVESGTRIHARVSVEMSNRLEPYLEH
;
A
#
# COMPACT_ATOMS: atom_id res chain seq x y z
N MET A 1 -26.61 -9.15 -65.25
CA MET A 1 -25.37 -9.67 -64.69
C MET A 1 -24.96 -8.77 -63.49
N THR A 2 -25.46 -9.09 -62.35
CA THR A 2 -25.19 -8.40 -61.04
C THR A 2 -24.16 -9.20 -60.31
N ASN A 3 -22.99 -8.59 -60.04
CA ASN A 3 -21.98 -9.14 -59.16
C ASN A 3 -22.33 -8.73 -57.75
N GLU A 4 -22.75 -9.68 -56.93
CA GLU A 4 -22.70 -9.63 -55.46
C GLU A 4 -21.28 -9.86 -55.05
N PHE A 5 -20.67 -8.85 -54.39
CA PHE A 5 -19.45 -9.03 -53.61
C PHE A 5 -19.86 -9.47 -52.21
N ASP A 6 -19.56 -10.72 -51.89
CA ASP A 6 -19.58 -11.22 -50.51
C ASP A 6 -18.57 -10.41 -49.67
N GLU A 7 -19.07 -9.55 -48.78
CA GLU A 7 -18.27 -8.99 -47.68
C GLU A 7 -17.91 -10.13 -46.72
N VAL A 8 -16.67 -10.56 -46.76
CA VAL A 8 -16.11 -11.44 -45.76
C VAL A 8 -15.95 -10.63 -44.47
N ASP A 9 -16.85 -10.85 -43.54
CA ASP A 9 -16.87 -10.26 -42.20
C ASP A 9 -15.63 -10.75 -41.43
N THR A 10 -14.57 -9.96 -41.47
CA THR A 10 -13.33 -10.26 -40.70
C THR A 10 -13.61 -9.98 -39.22
N PRO A 11 -13.49 -11.00 -38.34
CA PRO A 11 -13.80 -10.83 -36.95
C PRO A 11 -12.88 -9.77 -36.32
N THR A 12 -13.45 -8.92 -35.48
CA THR A 12 -12.70 -7.91 -34.73
C THR A 12 -11.75 -8.56 -33.74
N VAL A 13 -10.68 -7.86 -33.37
CA VAL A 13 -9.68 -8.35 -32.38
C VAL A 13 -10.36 -8.84 -31.09
N GLY A 14 -11.42 -8.19 -30.63
CA GLY A 14 -12.21 -8.62 -29.47
C GLY A 14 -12.99 -9.91 -29.69
N GLN A 15 -13.45 -10.18 -30.90
CA GLN A 15 -14.14 -11.43 -31.28
C GLN A 15 -13.14 -12.59 -31.40
N MET A 16 -11.92 -12.31 -31.87
CA MET A 16 -10.81 -13.28 -31.90
C MET A 16 -10.36 -13.64 -30.49
N ASP A 17 -10.19 -12.65 -29.59
CA ASP A 17 -9.88 -12.89 -28.18
C ASP A 17 -10.99 -13.69 -27.46
N LEU A 18 -12.27 -13.45 -27.79
CA LEU A 18 -13.38 -14.22 -27.26
C LEU A 18 -13.40 -15.67 -27.79
N ALA A 19 -13.10 -15.85 -29.07
CA ALA A 19 -13.00 -17.16 -29.70
C ALA A 19 -11.80 -17.96 -29.15
N ASP A 20 -10.64 -17.34 -28.93
CA ASP A 20 -9.48 -17.96 -28.31
C ASP A 20 -9.74 -18.36 -26.84
N ARG A 21 -10.51 -17.58 -26.11
CA ARG A 21 -10.95 -17.92 -24.73
C ARG A 21 -11.91 -19.11 -24.72
N ILE A 22 -12.71 -19.31 -25.74
CA ILE A 22 -13.66 -20.44 -25.88
C ILE A 22 -12.94 -21.72 -26.36
N THR A 23 -11.86 -21.59 -27.15
CA THR A 23 -11.08 -22.72 -27.69
C THR A 23 -10.07 -23.29 -26.68
N LEU A 24 -9.72 -22.60 -25.63
CA LEU A 24 -8.95 -23.14 -24.51
C LEU A 24 -9.82 -24.10 -23.67
N ARG A 25 -10.17 -25.24 -24.26
CA ARG A 25 -10.82 -26.34 -23.51
C ARG A 25 -9.87 -26.93 -22.49
N ARG A 26 -10.30 -26.88 -21.23
CA ARG A 26 -9.67 -27.58 -20.12
C ARG A 26 -9.51 -29.06 -20.47
N VAL A 27 -8.29 -29.56 -20.29
CA VAL A 27 -8.04 -31.00 -20.28
C VAL A 27 -8.45 -31.50 -18.90
N ASP A 28 -9.55 -32.23 -18.82
CA ASP A 28 -10.02 -32.86 -17.58
C ASP A 28 -8.95 -33.86 -17.08
N GLY A 29 -8.50 -33.72 -15.84
CA GLY A 29 -7.58 -34.65 -15.17
C GLY A 29 -6.19 -34.15 -14.88
N LEU A 30 -5.81 -32.90 -15.27
CA LEU A 30 -4.47 -32.31 -14.98
C LEU A 30 -4.47 -31.37 -13.76
N ARG A 31 -5.53 -31.35 -12.94
CA ARG A 31 -5.63 -30.47 -11.77
C ARG A 31 -5.17 -31.19 -10.51
N THR A 32 -4.18 -30.60 -9.85
CA THR A 32 -3.98 -30.85 -8.43
C THR A 32 -5.13 -30.19 -7.64
N GLU A 33 -5.68 -30.90 -6.65
CA GLU A 33 -6.84 -30.48 -5.82
C GLU A 33 -6.66 -29.09 -5.13
N LEU A 34 -5.46 -28.49 -5.21
CA LEU A 34 -5.11 -27.18 -4.65
C LEU A 34 -5.50 -25.99 -5.56
N GLU A 35 -5.68 -26.21 -6.86
CA GLU A 35 -5.99 -25.14 -7.81
C GLU A 35 -7.49 -24.75 -7.82
N ASP A 36 -8.37 -25.65 -7.39
CA ASP A 36 -9.81 -25.43 -7.46
C ASP A 36 -10.38 -24.42 -6.45
N VAL A 37 -9.69 -24.14 -5.35
CA VAL A 37 -10.18 -23.19 -4.33
C VAL A 37 -9.73 -21.75 -4.63
N THR A 38 -8.57 -21.59 -5.25
CA THR A 38 -8.03 -20.28 -5.66
C THR A 38 -8.59 -19.80 -7.00
N GLU A 39 -8.96 -20.70 -7.90
CA GLU A 39 -9.45 -20.31 -9.25
C GLU A 39 -10.91 -19.83 -9.29
N VAL A 40 -11.75 -20.20 -8.32
CA VAL A 40 -13.18 -19.84 -8.37
C VAL A 40 -13.43 -18.41 -7.89
N GLU A 41 -12.56 -17.84 -7.03
CA GLU A 41 -12.72 -16.46 -6.53
C GLU A 41 -11.53 -15.55 -6.81
N TYR A 42 -10.37 -16.09 -7.14
CA TYR A 42 -9.12 -15.37 -7.46
C TYR A 42 -8.71 -15.43 -8.94
N ARG A 43 -9.60 -15.71 -9.85
CA ARG A 43 -9.39 -15.15 -11.19
C ARG A 43 -9.24 -13.67 -10.96
N GLN A 44 -8.02 -13.15 -11.23
CA GLN A 44 -7.69 -11.73 -11.24
C GLN A 44 -8.96 -10.95 -11.50
N LEU A 45 -9.38 -10.14 -10.54
CA LEU A 45 -10.51 -9.26 -10.68
C LEU A 45 -10.24 -8.41 -11.92
N ARG A 46 -10.49 -8.90 -13.12
CA ARG A 46 -10.54 -8.03 -14.28
C ARG A 46 -11.78 -7.19 -14.07
N ILE A 47 -11.54 -6.08 -13.42
CA ILE A 47 -12.51 -5.01 -13.26
C ILE A 47 -12.35 -4.21 -14.54
N GLU A 48 -13.20 -4.49 -15.54
CA GLU A 48 -13.03 -3.81 -16.84
C GLU A 48 -13.76 -2.48 -16.82
N ASN A 49 -15.08 -2.48 -16.57
CA ASN A 49 -15.92 -1.29 -16.60
C ASN A 49 -16.68 -1.14 -15.28
N VAL A 50 -16.45 -0.05 -14.57
CA VAL A 50 -16.99 0.11 -13.22
C VAL A 50 -17.91 1.33 -13.07
N VAL A 51 -18.94 1.17 -12.22
CA VAL A 51 -19.72 2.28 -11.66
C VAL A 51 -19.43 2.37 -10.18
N LEU A 52 -19.12 3.58 -9.71
CA LEU A 52 -18.81 3.85 -8.32
C LEU A 52 -20.05 4.22 -7.53
N VAL A 53 -20.13 3.80 -6.28
CA VAL A 53 -21.26 4.18 -5.39
C VAL A 53 -20.77 4.60 -4.02
N GLY A 54 -21.35 5.70 -3.51
CA GLY A 54 -21.03 6.23 -2.18
C GLY A 54 -22.27 6.72 -1.43
N VAL A 55 -22.15 6.75 -0.10
CA VAL A 55 -23.16 7.31 0.80
C VAL A 55 -22.53 8.37 1.68
N TYR A 56 -23.16 9.55 1.81
CA TYR A 56 -22.67 10.62 2.65
C TYR A 56 -23.75 11.22 3.53
N SER A 57 -23.35 11.75 4.68
CA SER A 57 -24.23 12.50 5.60
C SER A 57 -24.34 13.98 5.22
N GLN A 58 -25.30 14.67 5.82
CA GLN A 58 -25.47 16.10 5.59
C GLN A 58 -24.24 16.90 6.02
N GLY A 59 -23.78 17.82 5.17
CA GLY A 59 -22.61 18.68 5.42
C GLY A 59 -21.28 18.13 4.90
N ASN A 60 -21.23 16.87 4.45
CA ASN A 60 -19.99 16.20 4.02
C ASN A 60 -19.98 15.88 2.51
N GLN A 61 -20.63 16.69 1.69
CA GLN A 61 -20.72 16.42 0.24
C GLN A 61 -19.36 16.52 -0.44
N GLU A 62 -18.59 17.57 -0.16
CA GLU A 62 -17.27 17.79 -0.75
C GLU A 62 -16.31 16.67 -0.37
N ASP A 63 -16.32 16.24 0.88
CA ASP A 63 -15.54 15.09 1.35
C ASP A 63 -15.92 13.80 0.62
N ALA A 64 -17.22 13.58 0.36
CA ALA A 64 -17.70 12.42 -0.36
C ALA A 64 -17.29 12.45 -1.84
N GLU A 65 -17.37 13.63 -2.48
CA GLU A 65 -16.89 13.81 -3.86
C GLU A 65 -15.38 13.57 -3.98
N ASN A 66 -14.59 14.05 -3.01
CA ASN A 66 -13.15 13.81 -2.97
C ASN A 66 -12.85 12.32 -2.71
N SER A 67 -13.61 11.64 -1.85
CA SER A 67 -13.51 10.19 -1.63
C SER A 67 -13.81 9.40 -2.91
N MET A 68 -14.84 9.80 -3.66
CA MET A 68 -15.18 9.16 -4.94
C MET A 68 -14.11 9.38 -6.01
N LYS A 69 -13.49 10.55 -6.07
CA LYS A 69 -12.34 10.81 -6.97
C LYS A 69 -11.15 9.93 -6.62
N GLU A 70 -10.87 9.75 -5.32
CA GLU A 70 -9.82 8.84 -4.86
C GLU A 70 -10.16 7.38 -5.20
N LEU A 71 -11.42 6.95 -5.00
CA LEU A 71 -11.86 5.61 -5.40
C LEU A 71 -11.73 5.39 -6.92
N ALA A 72 -12.05 6.41 -7.74
CA ALA A 72 -11.84 6.35 -9.18
C ALA A 72 -10.36 6.12 -9.52
N ALA A 73 -9.45 6.87 -8.92
CA ALA A 73 -8.01 6.71 -9.12
C ALA A 73 -7.50 5.33 -8.63
N LEU A 74 -8.08 4.77 -7.56
CA LEU A 74 -7.79 3.40 -7.12
C LEU A 74 -8.25 2.37 -8.17
N CYS A 75 -9.45 2.51 -8.70
CA CYS A 75 -9.98 1.62 -9.74
C CYS A 75 -9.14 1.69 -11.03
N GLU A 76 -8.75 2.88 -11.46
CA GLU A 76 -7.85 3.08 -12.61
C GLU A 76 -6.48 2.44 -12.37
N THR A 77 -5.92 2.58 -11.16
CA THR A 77 -4.66 1.91 -10.77
C THR A 77 -4.79 0.39 -10.80
N ALA A 78 -5.96 -0.15 -10.46
CA ALA A 78 -6.27 -1.58 -10.58
C ALA A 78 -6.49 -2.04 -12.04
N GLY A 79 -6.48 -1.12 -13.01
CA GLY A 79 -6.68 -1.39 -14.43
C GLY A 79 -8.14 -1.36 -14.88
N ALA A 80 -9.04 -0.74 -14.11
CA ALA A 80 -10.44 -0.55 -14.44
C ALA A 80 -10.70 0.76 -15.20
N VAL A 81 -11.80 0.82 -15.94
CA VAL A 81 -12.33 2.04 -16.54
C VAL A 81 -13.55 2.48 -15.75
N VAL A 82 -13.51 3.67 -15.16
CA VAL A 82 -14.65 4.25 -14.43
C VAL A 82 -15.60 4.89 -15.43
N LEU A 83 -16.82 4.38 -15.51
CA LEU A 83 -17.84 4.86 -16.45
C LEU A 83 -18.75 5.92 -15.83
N ASP A 84 -19.11 5.77 -14.55
CA ASP A 84 -20.00 6.69 -13.83
C ASP A 84 -19.83 6.56 -12.31
N GLY A 85 -20.44 7.50 -11.56
CA GLY A 85 -20.44 7.50 -10.11
C GLY A 85 -21.74 8.02 -9.50
N VAL A 86 -22.26 7.31 -8.50
CA VAL A 86 -23.51 7.62 -7.81
C VAL A 86 -23.25 7.93 -6.35
N LEU A 87 -23.65 9.11 -5.90
CA LEU A 87 -23.63 9.51 -4.48
C LEU A 87 -25.04 9.63 -3.92
N GLN A 88 -25.28 8.99 -2.79
CA GLN A 88 -26.53 9.13 -2.06
C GLN A 88 -26.33 9.87 -0.75
N ARG A 89 -27.11 10.94 -0.55
CA ARG A 89 -27.21 11.60 0.76
C ARG A 89 -28.11 10.79 1.69
N LYS A 90 -27.53 10.25 2.77
CA LYS A 90 -28.24 9.48 3.81
C LYS A 90 -27.45 9.58 5.12
N PRO A 91 -28.10 9.70 6.30
CA PRO A 91 -27.38 9.77 7.58
C PRO A 91 -26.48 8.56 7.85
N HIS A 92 -26.95 7.38 7.46
CA HIS A 92 -26.23 6.11 7.58
C HIS A 92 -26.49 5.24 6.34
N PRO A 93 -25.53 4.42 5.91
CA PRO A 93 -25.75 3.41 4.86
C PRO A 93 -26.93 2.49 5.22
N ASP A 94 -27.65 2.03 4.22
CA ASP A 94 -28.75 1.11 4.42
C ASP A 94 -28.22 -0.25 4.94
N PRO A 95 -28.78 -0.80 6.02
CA PRO A 95 -28.31 -2.07 6.59
C PRO A 95 -28.46 -3.25 5.62
N ALA A 96 -29.44 -3.23 4.71
CA ALA A 96 -29.71 -4.31 3.79
C ALA A 96 -28.93 -4.20 2.47
N THR A 97 -28.96 -3.00 1.85
CA THR A 97 -28.49 -2.79 0.47
C THR A 97 -27.44 -1.70 0.33
N TYR A 98 -26.91 -1.15 1.45
CA TYR A 98 -26.00 0.00 1.45
C TYR A 98 -26.64 1.30 0.95
N LEU A 99 -27.31 1.27 -0.19
CA LEU A 99 -28.12 2.37 -0.76
C LEU A 99 -29.61 2.20 -0.40
N GLY A 100 -30.37 3.29 -0.44
CA GLY A 100 -31.84 3.21 -0.34
C GLY A 100 -32.47 2.56 -1.58
N ARG A 101 -33.64 1.93 -1.42
CA ARG A 101 -34.30 1.13 -2.50
C ARG A 101 -34.41 1.86 -3.83
N GLY A 102 -34.95 3.09 -3.87
CA GLY A 102 -35.06 3.83 -5.13
C GLY A 102 -33.72 4.15 -5.76
N LYS A 103 -32.63 4.28 -4.94
CA LYS A 103 -31.29 4.53 -5.48
C LYS A 103 -30.63 3.25 -6.00
N VAL A 104 -31.01 2.09 -5.48
CA VAL A 104 -30.59 0.78 -6.03
C VAL A 104 -31.22 0.53 -7.40
N GLU A 105 -32.49 0.91 -7.60
CA GLU A 105 -33.17 0.82 -8.88
C GLU A 105 -32.50 1.76 -9.92
N GLU A 106 -32.25 3.02 -9.55
CA GLU A 106 -31.50 3.97 -10.37
C GLU A 106 -30.11 3.47 -10.72
N LEU A 107 -29.38 2.90 -9.76
CA LEU A 107 -28.07 2.29 -9.99
C LEU A 107 -28.14 1.13 -11.00
N HIS A 108 -29.17 0.28 -10.90
CA HIS A 108 -29.37 -0.79 -11.87
C HIS A 108 -29.58 -0.24 -13.30
N GLU A 109 -30.41 0.80 -13.45
CA GLU A 109 -30.64 1.46 -14.73
C GLU A 109 -29.33 2.07 -15.30
N ILE A 110 -28.53 2.74 -14.47
CA ILE A 110 -27.22 3.30 -14.86
C ILE A 110 -26.30 2.18 -15.34
N VAL A 111 -26.11 1.13 -14.53
CA VAL A 111 -25.25 -0.02 -14.85
C VAL A 111 -25.63 -0.63 -16.21
N MET A 112 -26.91 -0.81 -16.47
CA MET A 112 -27.39 -1.34 -17.74
C MET A 112 -27.18 -0.36 -18.90
N ALA A 113 -27.38 0.94 -18.67
CA ALA A 113 -27.24 1.96 -19.71
C ALA A 113 -25.79 2.17 -20.16
N VAL A 114 -24.84 2.16 -19.19
CA VAL A 114 -23.41 2.37 -19.49
C VAL A 114 -22.66 1.07 -19.82
N GLY A 115 -23.29 -0.11 -19.60
CA GLY A 115 -22.68 -1.40 -19.85
C GLY A 115 -21.57 -1.74 -18.84
N ALA A 116 -21.71 -1.34 -17.58
CA ALA A 116 -20.76 -1.69 -16.53
C ALA A 116 -20.88 -3.16 -16.13
N ASP A 117 -19.77 -3.80 -15.84
CA ASP A 117 -19.69 -5.19 -15.36
C ASP A 117 -19.55 -5.30 -13.84
N THR A 118 -19.15 -4.21 -13.19
CA THR A 118 -18.86 -4.19 -11.76
C THR A 118 -19.32 -2.86 -11.12
N VAL A 119 -19.86 -2.96 -9.91
CA VAL A 119 -20.14 -1.81 -9.04
C VAL A 119 -19.12 -1.81 -7.89
N VAL A 120 -18.54 -0.64 -7.61
CA VAL A 120 -17.55 -0.46 -6.53
C VAL A 120 -18.09 0.48 -5.48
N ALA A 121 -18.20 0.02 -4.23
CA ALA A 121 -18.63 0.83 -3.10
C ALA A 121 -17.45 1.53 -2.41
N ASP A 122 -17.66 2.78 -2.02
CA ASP A 122 -16.62 3.63 -1.40
C ASP A 122 -16.25 3.22 0.03
N THR A 123 -17.02 2.34 0.66
CA THR A 123 -16.77 1.83 2.01
C THR A 123 -16.80 0.32 2.02
N GLU A 124 -16.23 -0.32 3.06
CA GLU A 124 -16.32 -1.75 3.24
C GLU A 124 -17.79 -2.20 3.40
N LEU A 125 -18.21 -3.17 2.59
CA LEU A 125 -19.56 -3.73 2.62
C LEU A 125 -19.63 -4.95 3.52
N ALA A 126 -20.70 -5.01 4.33
CA ALA A 126 -21.05 -6.28 4.98
C ALA A 126 -21.38 -7.34 3.92
N PRO A 127 -21.06 -8.63 4.17
CA PRO A 127 -21.33 -9.70 3.20
C PRO A 127 -22.81 -9.81 2.78
N SER A 128 -23.75 -9.44 3.65
CA SER A 128 -25.17 -9.38 3.34
C SER A 128 -25.53 -8.21 2.42
N GLN A 129 -24.97 -7.02 2.67
CA GLN A 129 -25.17 -5.83 1.83
C GLN A 129 -24.65 -6.06 0.42
N ARG A 130 -23.42 -6.58 0.29
CA ARG A 130 -22.82 -6.91 -1.01
C ARG A 130 -23.76 -7.77 -1.85
N ARG A 131 -24.27 -8.87 -1.27
CA ARG A 131 -25.16 -9.77 -2.00
C ARG A 131 -26.49 -9.15 -2.36
N ALA A 132 -27.12 -8.49 -1.41
CA ALA A 132 -28.41 -7.85 -1.68
C ALA A 132 -28.27 -6.80 -2.82
N LEU A 133 -27.11 -6.11 -2.88
CA LEU A 133 -26.83 -5.17 -3.93
C LEU A 133 -26.53 -5.92 -5.27
N GLU A 134 -25.69 -6.98 -5.26
CA GLU A 134 -25.45 -7.85 -6.44
C GLU A 134 -26.76 -8.45 -7.00
N ASP A 135 -27.64 -8.93 -6.12
CA ASP A 135 -28.94 -9.48 -6.51
C ASP A 135 -29.85 -8.42 -7.16
N ALA A 136 -29.72 -7.16 -6.77
CA ALA A 136 -30.52 -6.07 -7.28
C ALA A 136 -29.95 -5.51 -8.60
N VAL A 137 -28.62 -5.22 -8.65
CA VAL A 137 -27.99 -4.59 -9.82
C VAL A 137 -27.62 -5.58 -10.93
N LYS A 138 -27.60 -6.90 -10.64
CA LYS A 138 -27.30 -8.01 -11.56
C LYS A 138 -25.89 -8.02 -12.14
N VAL A 139 -24.98 -7.24 -11.57
CA VAL A 139 -23.55 -7.25 -11.86
C VAL A 139 -22.77 -7.49 -10.57
N LYS A 140 -21.48 -7.75 -10.68
CA LYS A 140 -20.58 -7.94 -9.56
C LYS A 140 -20.53 -6.68 -8.69
N VAL A 141 -20.52 -6.86 -7.38
CA VAL A 141 -20.31 -5.76 -6.41
C VAL A 141 -19.08 -6.05 -5.58
N ILE A 142 -18.18 -5.10 -5.55
CA ILE A 142 -16.99 -5.10 -4.69
C ILE A 142 -16.95 -3.81 -3.87
N ASP A 143 -16.06 -3.76 -2.91
CA ASP A 143 -15.85 -2.58 -2.09
C ASP A 143 -14.42 -2.04 -2.23
N ARG A 144 -14.19 -0.84 -1.70
CA ARG A 144 -12.89 -0.16 -1.68
C ARG A 144 -11.76 -1.08 -1.17
N THR A 145 -12.04 -1.90 -0.15
CA THR A 145 -11.07 -2.84 0.42
C THR A 145 -10.62 -3.89 -0.60
N ALA A 146 -11.54 -4.41 -1.39
CA ALA A 146 -11.21 -5.38 -2.45
C ALA A 146 -10.33 -4.76 -3.54
N VAL A 147 -10.60 -3.51 -3.95
CA VAL A 147 -9.78 -2.80 -4.93
C VAL A 147 -8.37 -2.58 -4.41
N ILE A 148 -8.21 -2.11 -3.17
CA ILE A 148 -6.89 -1.90 -2.54
C ILE A 148 -6.12 -3.21 -2.46
N LEU A 149 -6.77 -4.31 -2.06
CA LEU A 149 -6.15 -5.64 -1.99
C LEU A 149 -5.70 -6.14 -3.35
N ASP A 150 -6.43 -5.83 -4.42
CA ASP A 150 -6.04 -6.19 -5.79
C ASP A 150 -4.82 -5.40 -6.25
N ILE A 151 -4.79 -4.08 -6.02
CA ILE A 151 -3.62 -3.24 -6.30
C ILE A 151 -2.38 -3.77 -5.56
N PHE A 152 -2.53 -4.13 -4.29
CA PHE A 152 -1.42 -4.69 -3.51
C PHE A 152 -0.94 -6.04 -4.06
N ALA A 153 -1.84 -6.90 -4.52
CA ALA A 153 -1.46 -8.17 -5.14
C ALA A 153 -0.65 -7.98 -6.44
N GLN A 154 -0.95 -6.92 -7.19
CA GLN A 154 -0.23 -6.57 -8.42
C GLN A 154 1.17 -5.98 -8.12
N HIS A 155 1.31 -5.19 -7.05
CA HIS A 155 2.54 -4.46 -6.73
C HIS A 155 3.49 -5.20 -5.76
N ALA A 156 3.04 -6.26 -5.07
CA ALA A 156 3.88 -7.06 -4.17
C ALA A 156 4.99 -7.79 -4.95
N LYS A 157 6.24 -7.40 -4.76
CA LYS A 157 7.40 -7.99 -5.42
C LYS A 157 8.14 -8.97 -4.51
N SER A 158 8.31 -8.63 -3.23
CA SER A 158 9.01 -9.46 -2.26
C SER A 158 8.23 -10.71 -1.87
N ARG A 159 8.93 -11.74 -1.40
CA ARG A 159 8.28 -12.95 -0.85
C ARG A 159 7.47 -12.64 0.39
N GLU A 160 7.93 -11.71 1.20
CA GLU A 160 7.25 -11.26 2.41
C GLU A 160 6.00 -10.48 2.06
N GLY A 161 6.09 -9.45 1.19
CA GLY A 161 4.96 -8.66 0.74
C GLY A 161 3.86 -9.52 0.10
N LYS A 162 4.22 -10.48 -0.76
CA LYS A 162 3.27 -11.44 -1.33
C LYS A 162 2.54 -12.28 -0.26
N ALA A 163 3.27 -12.76 0.76
CA ALA A 163 2.67 -13.53 1.83
C ALA A 163 1.73 -12.67 2.70
N GLN A 164 2.08 -11.41 2.94
CA GLN A 164 1.26 -10.45 3.69
C GLN A 164 -0.02 -10.10 2.92
N VAL A 165 0.09 -9.79 1.65
CA VAL A 165 -1.06 -9.50 0.78
C VAL A 165 -1.99 -10.69 0.71
N GLU A 166 -1.48 -11.92 0.47
CA GLU A 166 -2.29 -13.14 0.45
C GLU A 166 -3.00 -13.36 1.79
N LEU A 167 -2.32 -13.13 2.91
CA LEU A 167 -2.93 -13.23 4.24
C LEU A 167 -4.07 -12.22 4.43
N ALA A 168 -3.87 -10.97 4.01
CA ALA A 168 -4.89 -9.93 4.07
C ALA A 168 -6.10 -10.27 3.19
N GLN A 169 -5.87 -10.75 1.98
CA GLN A 169 -6.91 -11.21 1.07
C GLN A 169 -7.73 -12.36 1.68
N LEU A 170 -7.07 -13.36 2.29
CA LEU A 170 -7.76 -14.47 2.95
C LEU A 170 -8.55 -14.03 4.19
N ASN A 171 -8.04 -13.05 4.97
CA ASN A 171 -8.78 -12.45 6.07
C ASN A 171 -10.04 -11.73 5.58
N TYR A 172 -9.97 -10.99 4.47
CA TYR A 172 -11.10 -10.31 3.85
C TYR A 172 -12.14 -11.30 3.30
N LEU A 173 -11.71 -12.40 2.69
CA LEU A 173 -12.58 -13.40 2.08
C LEU A 173 -13.28 -14.29 3.11
N LEU A 174 -12.60 -14.70 4.18
CA LEU A 174 -13.08 -15.68 5.13
C LEU A 174 -14.49 -15.40 5.70
N PRO A 175 -14.84 -14.17 6.14
CA PRO A 175 -16.21 -13.85 6.56
C PRO A 175 -17.21 -13.84 5.40
N ARG A 176 -16.75 -13.54 4.18
CA ARG A 176 -17.57 -13.44 2.97
C ARG A 176 -17.96 -14.77 2.35
N LEU A 177 -17.30 -15.87 2.72
CA LEU A 177 -17.66 -17.25 2.35
C LEU A 177 -18.94 -17.77 3.04
N ARG A 178 -19.46 -17.07 4.01
CA ARG A 178 -20.64 -17.52 4.81
C ARG A 178 -21.95 -17.62 4.06
N GLY A 179 -22.02 -17.29 2.82
CA GLY A 179 -23.30 -17.21 2.16
C GLY A 179 -23.48 -17.94 0.85
N TRP A 180 -22.44 -18.54 0.35
CA TRP A 180 -22.53 -19.34 -0.88
C TRP A 180 -23.29 -20.65 -0.67
N GLY A 181 -23.25 -21.23 0.54
CA GLY A 181 -23.94 -22.44 0.89
C GLY A 181 -25.46 -22.35 0.86
N ASP A 182 -25.99 -21.21 1.25
CA ASP A 182 -27.46 -21.00 1.33
C ASP A 182 -28.09 -20.86 -0.08
N SER A 183 -27.38 -20.36 -1.05
CA SER A 183 -27.88 -20.27 -2.44
C SER A 183 -27.80 -21.61 -3.15
N MET A 184 -26.72 -22.37 -2.98
CA MET A 184 -26.57 -23.72 -3.54
C MET A 184 -27.49 -24.74 -2.87
N SER A 185 -27.75 -24.62 -1.56
CA SER A 185 -28.69 -25.49 -0.84
C SER A 185 -30.13 -25.30 -1.33
N ARG A 186 -30.53 -24.07 -1.67
CA ARG A 186 -31.85 -23.80 -2.25
C ARG A 186 -31.99 -24.31 -3.69
N GLN A 187 -30.93 -24.33 -4.48
CA GLN A 187 -30.92 -24.85 -5.84
C GLN A 187 -30.90 -26.38 -5.87
N ALA A 188 -30.23 -27.02 -4.89
CA ALA A 188 -30.22 -28.50 -4.75
C ALA A 188 -31.48 -29.04 -4.07
N GLY A 189 -32.24 -28.23 -3.32
CA GLY A 189 -33.47 -28.64 -2.64
C GLY A 189 -34.73 -28.61 -3.52
N GLY A 190 -34.64 -28.20 -4.78
CA GLY A 190 -35.79 -28.03 -5.68
C GLY A 190 -36.27 -29.28 -6.41
N GLN A 191 -35.65 -30.43 -6.26
CA GLN A 191 -36.09 -31.65 -6.97
C GLN A 191 -35.75 -32.90 -6.17
N VAL A 192 -36.57 -33.27 -5.20
CA VAL A 192 -36.89 -34.69 -4.90
C VAL A 192 -38.16 -34.73 -4.02
N GLY A 193 -39.30 -34.79 -4.63
CA GLY A 193 -40.48 -35.46 -4.06
C GLY A 193 -40.37 -36.96 -4.27
N GLY A 194 -39.84 -37.68 -3.31
CA GLY A 194 -39.73 -39.14 -3.33
C GLY A 194 -39.56 -39.68 -1.91
N GLN A 195 -40.56 -40.43 -1.44
CA GLN A 195 -40.59 -41.10 -0.14
C GLN A 195 -39.36 -41.96 0.10
N GLY A 196 -38.70 -41.78 1.22
CA GLY A 196 -37.62 -42.62 1.72
C GLY A 196 -36.99 -42.06 2.99
N ALA A 197 -37.44 -42.51 4.15
CA ALA A 197 -36.86 -42.17 5.44
C ALA A 197 -35.40 -42.65 5.51
N GLY A 198 -34.47 -41.75 5.64
CA GLY A 198 -33.06 -42.04 5.89
C GLY A 198 -32.38 -40.85 6.60
N MET A 199 -31.90 -41.11 7.82
CA MET A 199 -31.24 -40.18 8.73
C MET A 199 -30.13 -39.33 8.06
N GLY A 200 -30.22 -38.01 8.23
CA GLY A 200 -29.04 -37.15 8.34
C GLY A 200 -28.27 -36.89 7.07
N SER A 201 -28.95 -36.54 5.97
CA SER A 201 -28.28 -35.96 4.80
C SER A 201 -27.93 -34.47 5.08
N ARG A 202 -26.72 -34.21 5.63
CA ARG A 202 -26.07 -32.90 5.49
C ARG A 202 -25.90 -32.67 4.01
N GLY A 203 -26.49 -31.60 3.49
CA GLY A 203 -26.42 -31.28 2.06
C GLY A 203 -24.97 -31.14 1.59
N PRO A 204 -24.62 -31.57 0.36
CA PRO A 204 -23.25 -31.53 -0.18
C PRO A 204 -22.65 -30.09 -0.21
N GLY A 205 -23.49 -29.04 -0.09
CA GLY A 205 -23.05 -27.65 -0.04
C GLY A 205 -22.45 -27.23 1.31
N GLU A 206 -22.97 -27.73 2.45
CA GLU A 206 -22.42 -27.43 3.77
C GLU A 206 -21.03 -28.01 3.97
N THR A 207 -20.81 -29.26 3.56
CA THR A 207 -19.51 -29.92 3.64
C THR A 207 -18.45 -29.23 2.77
N LYS A 208 -18.80 -28.73 1.60
CA LYS A 208 -17.83 -28.03 0.71
C LYS A 208 -17.35 -26.73 1.34
N ILE A 209 -18.25 -25.89 1.85
CA ILE A 209 -17.91 -24.63 2.52
C ILE A 209 -17.07 -24.86 3.78
N GLU A 210 -17.37 -25.89 4.56
CA GLU A 210 -16.61 -26.18 5.77
C GLU A 210 -15.19 -26.67 5.43
N ILE A 211 -15.04 -27.44 4.37
CA ILE A 211 -13.74 -27.87 3.84
C ILE A 211 -12.95 -26.64 3.33
N ASP A 212 -13.57 -25.76 2.56
CA ASP A 212 -12.92 -24.57 2.01
C ASP A 212 -12.47 -23.61 3.12
N ARG A 213 -13.31 -23.37 4.13
CA ARG A 213 -12.92 -22.63 5.34
C ARG A 213 -11.74 -23.25 6.07
N ARG A 214 -11.70 -24.57 6.22
CA ARG A 214 -10.59 -25.26 6.88
C ARG A 214 -9.31 -25.13 6.06
N ARG A 215 -9.39 -25.23 4.73
CA ARG A 215 -8.25 -25.01 3.81
C ARG A 215 -7.71 -23.59 3.92
N ILE A 216 -8.59 -22.59 3.87
CA ILE A 216 -8.20 -21.17 4.02
C ILE A 216 -7.56 -20.93 5.37
N ARG A 217 -8.14 -21.39 6.47
CA ARG A 217 -7.53 -21.25 7.80
C ARG A 217 -6.16 -21.93 7.89
N SER A 218 -6.01 -23.10 7.29
CA SER A 218 -4.73 -23.81 7.24
C SER A 218 -3.70 -23.03 6.41
N ARG A 219 -4.11 -22.41 5.30
CA ARG A 219 -3.25 -21.54 4.49
C ARG A 219 -2.83 -20.30 5.25
N MET A 220 -3.76 -19.63 5.95
CA MET A 220 -3.47 -18.47 6.81
C MET A 220 -2.45 -18.80 7.91
N VAL A 221 -2.54 -19.98 8.54
CA VAL A 221 -1.56 -20.42 9.54
C VAL A 221 -0.17 -20.56 8.91
N LYS A 222 -0.08 -21.19 7.73
CA LYS A 222 1.20 -21.34 7.00
C LYS A 222 1.79 -19.99 6.62
N LEU A 223 0.95 -19.05 6.15
CA LEU A 223 1.41 -17.69 5.79
C LEU A 223 1.92 -16.93 7.02
N ARG A 224 1.22 -16.99 8.16
CA ARG A 224 1.70 -16.38 9.41
C ARG A 224 3.04 -16.96 9.85
N GLN A 225 3.23 -18.27 9.74
CA GLN A 225 4.52 -18.91 10.02
C GLN A 225 5.62 -18.45 9.04
N GLN A 226 5.28 -18.32 7.77
CA GLN A 226 6.21 -17.83 6.76
C GLN A 226 6.63 -16.37 7.03
N ILE A 227 5.69 -15.49 7.35
CA ILE A 227 5.94 -14.09 7.71
C ILE A 227 6.80 -14.01 8.96
N ALA A 228 6.48 -14.78 10.00
CA ALA A 228 7.30 -14.88 11.21
C ALA A 228 8.73 -15.36 10.93
N GLY A 229 8.93 -16.18 9.92
CA GLY A 229 10.25 -16.67 9.49
C GLY A 229 11.17 -15.58 8.91
N PHE A 230 10.64 -14.41 8.50
CA PHE A 230 11.44 -13.27 8.03
C PHE A 230 11.95 -12.38 9.18
N LEU A 231 11.31 -12.43 10.36
CA LEU A 231 11.67 -11.60 11.53
C LEU A 231 13.16 -11.67 11.90
N PRO A 232 13.80 -12.87 12.03
CA PRO A 232 15.19 -12.94 12.47
C PRO A 232 16.17 -12.24 11.52
N ALA A 233 15.92 -12.31 10.21
CA ALA A 233 16.77 -11.65 9.21
C ALA A 233 16.65 -10.12 9.30
N ARG A 234 15.44 -9.61 9.53
CA ARG A 234 15.20 -8.17 9.74
C ARG A 234 15.83 -7.67 11.03
N GLU A 235 15.66 -8.42 12.10
CA GLU A 235 16.29 -8.10 13.40
C GLU A 235 17.81 -8.07 13.31
N ALA A 236 18.43 -9.00 12.58
CA ALA A 236 19.88 -9.01 12.36
C ALA A 236 20.37 -7.79 11.57
N MET A 237 19.65 -7.40 10.50
CA MET A 237 19.95 -6.18 9.72
C MET A 237 19.79 -4.93 10.60
N ARG A 238 18.75 -4.88 11.41
CA ARG A 238 18.46 -3.79 12.36
C ARG A 238 19.53 -3.69 13.44
N ALA A 239 19.89 -4.81 14.05
CA ALA A 239 20.97 -4.85 15.06
C ALA A 239 22.31 -4.36 14.49
N THR A 240 22.56 -4.58 13.21
CA THR A 240 23.75 -4.06 12.54
C THR A 240 23.67 -2.54 12.35
N ARG A 241 22.51 -1.99 11.96
CA ARG A 241 22.30 -0.52 11.87
C ARG A 241 22.49 0.16 13.21
N ILE A 242 21.86 -0.39 14.26
CA ILE A 242 21.99 0.15 15.64
C ILE A 242 23.46 0.13 16.11
N ARG A 243 24.17 -0.99 15.92
CA ARG A 243 25.60 -1.09 16.29
C ARG A 243 26.48 -0.09 15.57
N ASN A 244 26.13 0.23 14.33
CA ASN A 244 26.90 1.17 13.51
C ASN A 244 26.46 2.63 13.73
N ALA A 245 25.53 2.88 14.64
CA ALA A 245 24.96 4.21 14.93
C ALA A 245 24.56 5.01 13.68
N VAL A 246 24.09 4.31 12.61
CA VAL A 246 23.63 4.97 11.39
C VAL A 246 22.16 5.36 11.57
N PRO A 247 21.85 6.67 11.64
CA PRO A 247 20.49 7.14 11.82
C PRO A 247 19.58 6.71 10.68
N SER A 248 18.30 6.54 10.99
CA SER A 248 17.29 6.15 10.01
C SER A 248 16.17 7.17 9.89
N VAL A 249 15.85 7.54 8.67
CA VAL A 249 14.79 8.50 8.32
C VAL A 249 13.74 7.77 7.50
N ALA A 250 12.48 7.80 7.94
CA ALA A 250 11.37 7.22 7.19
C ALA A 250 10.59 8.30 6.44
N ILE A 251 10.31 8.08 5.17
CA ILE A 251 9.40 8.92 4.39
C ILE A 251 8.00 8.33 4.50
N VAL A 252 7.08 9.08 5.09
CA VAL A 252 5.67 8.72 5.20
C VAL A 252 4.81 9.74 4.45
N GLY A 253 3.59 9.38 4.13
CA GLY A 253 2.65 10.31 3.49
C GLY A 253 1.61 9.58 2.66
N TYR A 254 0.66 10.35 2.17
CA TYR A 254 -0.44 9.85 1.38
C TYR A 254 0.03 9.20 0.05
N THR A 255 -0.80 8.34 -0.55
CA THR A 255 -0.50 7.82 -1.90
C THR A 255 -0.35 8.96 -2.90
N ASN A 256 0.55 8.80 -3.84
CA ASN A 256 0.87 9.81 -4.86
C ASN A 256 1.34 11.18 -4.33
N ALA A 257 1.71 11.30 -3.04
CA ALA A 257 2.32 12.53 -2.51
C ALA A 257 3.76 12.76 -3.01
N GLY A 258 4.35 11.79 -3.72
CA GLY A 258 5.69 11.89 -4.31
C GLY A 258 6.81 11.39 -3.41
N LYS A 259 6.54 10.46 -2.48
CA LYS A 259 7.53 9.87 -1.56
C LYS A 259 8.71 9.23 -2.29
N SER A 260 8.43 8.33 -3.22
CA SER A 260 9.46 7.63 -4.02
C SER A 260 10.23 8.59 -4.95
N SER A 261 9.55 9.64 -5.46
CA SER A 261 10.20 10.71 -6.24
C SER A 261 11.17 11.48 -5.37
N LEU A 262 10.77 11.80 -4.12
CA LEU A 262 11.61 12.50 -3.15
C LEU A 262 12.81 11.65 -2.74
N LEU A 263 12.61 10.36 -2.46
CA LEU A 263 13.70 9.40 -2.21
C LEU A 263 14.72 9.42 -3.35
N ASN A 264 14.27 9.29 -4.60
CA ASN A 264 15.13 9.30 -5.78
C ASN A 264 15.90 10.61 -5.91
N ARG A 265 15.25 11.73 -5.63
CA ARG A 265 15.86 13.06 -5.74
C ARG A 265 16.97 13.24 -4.72
N ILE A 266 16.75 12.83 -3.47
CA ILE A 266 17.74 12.95 -2.38
C ILE A 266 18.88 11.94 -2.58
N THR A 267 18.57 10.69 -2.91
CA THR A 267 19.59 9.61 -2.99
C THR A 267 20.25 9.48 -4.36
N LYS A 268 19.78 10.23 -5.38
CA LYS A 268 20.17 10.09 -6.79
C LYS A 268 20.03 8.66 -7.32
N ALA A 269 19.18 7.86 -6.68
CA ALA A 269 18.90 6.48 -7.06
C ALA A 269 17.83 6.48 -8.16
N GLY A 270 18.03 5.74 -9.24
CA GLY A 270 17.05 5.60 -10.33
C GLY A 270 15.95 4.57 -10.01
N VAL A 271 15.25 4.69 -8.87
CA VAL A 271 14.10 3.83 -8.57
C VAL A 271 12.96 4.19 -9.52
N LEU A 272 12.30 3.18 -10.08
CA LEU A 272 11.16 3.38 -10.95
C LEU A 272 10.04 4.11 -10.18
N VAL A 273 9.66 5.27 -10.66
CA VAL A 273 8.55 6.05 -10.13
C VAL A 273 7.39 5.92 -11.10
N GLU A 274 6.32 5.31 -10.66
CA GLU A 274 5.06 5.24 -11.41
C GLU A 274 4.08 6.26 -10.82
N ASN A 275 3.35 6.94 -11.69
CA ASN A 275 2.31 7.89 -11.27
C ASN A 275 1.01 7.15 -10.95
N ALA A 276 1.09 6.15 -10.08
CA ALA A 276 0.01 5.26 -9.66
C ALA A 276 -0.11 5.24 -8.14
N LEU A 277 -1.32 5.02 -7.64
CA LEU A 277 -1.54 4.83 -6.21
C LEU A 277 -0.88 3.52 -5.76
N PHE A 278 -0.23 3.52 -4.59
CA PHE A 278 0.48 2.35 -4.06
C PHE A 278 1.61 1.81 -4.96
N ALA A 279 2.30 2.68 -5.70
CA ALA A 279 3.46 2.28 -6.51
C ALA A 279 4.58 1.60 -5.69
N THR A 280 4.69 1.95 -4.41
CA THR A 280 5.60 1.32 -3.45
C THR A 280 4.80 0.54 -2.41
N LEU A 281 4.98 -0.78 -2.37
CA LEU A 281 4.43 -1.67 -1.35
C LEU A 281 5.54 -2.21 -0.43
N ASP A 282 6.63 -2.68 -1.02
CA ASP A 282 7.81 -3.14 -0.28
C ASP A 282 8.68 -1.93 0.09
N PRO A 283 9.05 -1.74 1.36
CA PRO A 283 9.87 -0.61 1.78
C PRO A 283 11.23 -0.65 1.07
N THR A 284 11.67 0.50 0.57
CA THR A 284 12.96 0.64 -0.08
C THR A 284 13.87 1.50 0.79
N VAL A 285 14.89 0.88 1.38
CA VAL A 285 15.90 1.58 2.21
C VAL A 285 17.13 1.91 1.38
N ARG A 286 17.59 3.16 1.44
CA ARG A 286 18.80 3.65 0.76
C ARG A 286 19.73 4.36 1.72
N LYS A 287 21.02 4.11 1.61
CA LYS A 287 22.05 4.87 2.31
C LYS A 287 22.30 6.17 1.55
N THR A 288 22.39 7.27 2.26
CA THR A 288 22.72 8.60 1.74
C THR A 288 23.49 9.39 2.79
N GLU A 289 23.87 10.61 2.47
CA GLU A 289 24.67 11.44 3.36
C GLU A 289 23.96 12.79 3.53
N THR A 290 24.11 13.37 4.71
CA THR A 290 23.72 14.75 5.01
C THR A 290 24.67 15.72 4.30
N PRO A 291 24.32 17.02 4.16
CA PRO A 291 25.22 18.01 3.55
C PRO A 291 26.59 18.14 4.24
N ASP A 292 26.66 17.80 5.53
CA ASP A 292 27.88 17.78 6.36
C ASP A 292 28.61 16.42 6.36
N GLY A 293 28.18 15.47 5.48
CA GLY A 293 28.87 14.20 5.24
C GLY A 293 28.53 13.07 6.21
N ARG A 294 27.55 13.25 7.11
CA ARG A 294 27.11 12.19 8.02
C ARG A 294 26.25 11.16 7.26
N PRO A 295 26.55 9.84 7.34
CA PRO A 295 25.74 8.82 6.71
C PRO A 295 24.43 8.60 7.46
N TYR A 296 23.34 8.46 6.71
CA TYR A 296 22.04 8.03 7.26
C TYR A 296 21.31 7.14 6.25
N THR A 297 20.27 6.43 6.71
CA THR A 297 19.41 5.64 5.84
C THR A 297 18.08 6.36 5.63
N LEU A 298 17.62 6.36 4.38
CA LEU A 298 16.32 6.91 4.00
C LEU A 298 15.44 5.77 3.49
N ALA A 299 14.28 5.58 4.13
CA ALA A 299 13.33 4.53 3.82
C ALA A 299 12.06 5.10 3.19
N ASP A 300 11.70 4.65 1.98
CA ASP A 300 10.39 4.89 1.39
C ASP A 300 9.40 3.87 1.91
N THR A 301 8.20 4.31 2.28
CA THR A 301 7.16 3.47 2.88
C THR A 301 5.91 3.39 2.01
N VAL A 302 5.01 2.49 2.36
CA VAL A 302 3.70 2.38 1.71
C VAL A 302 2.93 3.69 1.83
N GLY A 303 2.26 4.11 0.75
CA GLY A 303 1.38 5.27 0.79
C GLY A 303 0.10 5.00 1.55
N PHE A 304 -0.39 6.01 2.27
CA PHE A 304 -1.67 5.95 2.98
C PHE A 304 -2.82 6.38 2.07
N VAL A 305 -4.01 5.92 2.38
CA VAL A 305 -5.29 6.30 1.74
C VAL A 305 -6.35 6.50 2.79
N ARG A 306 -7.44 7.17 2.42
CA ARG A 306 -8.63 7.23 3.27
C ARG A 306 -9.13 5.82 3.60
N GLN A 307 -9.56 5.61 4.84
CA GLN A 307 -10.18 4.36 5.28
C GLN A 307 -9.32 3.12 4.97
N LEU A 308 -8.01 3.20 5.29
CA LEU A 308 -7.16 2.01 5.19
C LEU A 308 -7.74 0.90 6.07
N PRO A 309 -8.10 -0.26 5.50
CA PRO A 309 -8.70 -1.34 6.28
C PRO A 309 -7.77 -1.82 7.39
N HIS A 310 -8.27 -1.96 8.63
CA HIS A 310 -7.46 -2.44 9.77
C HIS A 310 -6.76 -3.77 9.49
N GLN A 311 -7.38 -4.65 8.70
CA GLN A 311 -6.80 -5.92 8.26
C GLN A 311 -5.53 -5.72 7.44
N LEU A 312 -5.43 -4.61 6.70
CA LEU A 312 -4.23 -4.23 5.95
C LEU A 312 -3.16 -3.64 6.86
N VAL A 313 -3.53 -2.79 7.82
CA VAL A 313 -2.59 -2.26 8.82
C VAL A 313 -1.92 -3.40 9.58
N GLU A 314 -2.70 -4.41 10.00
CA GLU A 314 -2.17 -5.60 10.66
C GLU A 314 -1.26 -6.43 9.73
N ALA A 315 -1.66 -6.62 8.48
CA ALA A 315 -0.88 -7.39 7.49
C ALA A 315 0.46 -6.69 7.15
N PHE A 316 0.48 -5.35 7.08
CA PHE A 316 1.66 -4.54 6.79
C PHE A 316 2.41 -4.04 8.03
N ARG A 317 2.11 -4.57 9.19
CA ARG A 317 2.79 -4.20 10.43
C ARG A 317 4.32 -4.23 10.30
N SER A 318 4.86 -5.19 9.58
CA SER A 318 6.30 -5.28 9.32
C SER A 318 6.85 -4.14 8.46
N THR A 319 6.05 -3.61 7.54
CA THR A 319 6.40 -2.45 6.73
C THR A 319 6.38 -1.18 7.58
N PHE A 320 5.43 -1.09 8.51
CA PHE A 320 5.37 0.02 9.48
C PHE A 320 6.45 -0.06 10.57
N GLU A 321 7.07 -1.23 10.77
CA GLU A 321 8.24 -1.34 11.67
C GLU A 321 9.41 -0.46 11.23
N GLU A 322 9.60 -0.21 9.93
CA GLU A 322 10.63 0.73 9.46
C GLU A 322 10.30 2.17 9.86
N VAL A 323 9.03 2.53 9.98
CA VAL A 323 8.58 3.84 10.49
C VAL A 323 8.78 3.92 12.01
N THR A 324 8.29 2.93 12.76
CA THR A 324 8.37 2.92 14.23
C THR A 324 9.80 2.88 14.78
N MET A 325 10.74 2.44 13.96
CA MET A 325 12.16 2.32 14.31
C MET A 325 13.02 3.43 13.68
N SER A 326 12.39 4.40 13.02
CA SER A 326 13.13 5.55 12.48
C SER A 326 13.41 6.58 13.57
N ASP A 327 14.51 7.30 13.42
CA ASP A 327 14.89 8.40 14.31
C ASP A 327 14.16 9.69 13.95
N VAL A 328 13.79 9.83 12.66
CA VAL A 328 13.08 10.99 12.11
C VAL A 328 12.06 10.53 11.07
N ILE A 329 10.92 11.17 11.03
CA ILE A 329 9.88 10.98 10.02
C ILE A 329 9.83 12.21 9.12
N VAL A 330 9.94 12.01 7.82
CA VAL A 330 9.64 13.00 6.79
C VAL A 330 8.21 12.76 6.28
N HIS A 331 7.28 13.58 6.73
CA HIS A 331 5.88 13.46 6.35
C HIS A 331 5.61 14.30 5.09
N VAL A 332 5.42 13.61 3.97
CA VAL A 332 5.23 14.22 2.65
C VAL A 332 3.75 14.33 2.33
N VAL A 333 3.32 15.54 2.05
CA VAL A 333 1.95 15.92 1.66
C VAL A 333 1.97 16.54 0.26
N ASP A 334 1.01 16.19 -0.57
CA ASP A 334 0.80 16.84 -1.86
C ASP A 334 0.23 18.25 -1.65
N GLY A 335 1.07 19.27 -1.83
CA GLY A 335 0.67 20.68 -1.67
C GLY A 335 -0.37 21.14 -2.69
N SER A 336 -0.50 20.46 -3.82
CA SER A 336 -1.49 20.78 -4.87
C SER A 336 -2.84 20.12 -4.66
N HIS A 337 -2.95 19.23 -3.66
CA HIS A 337 -4.21 18.52 -3.37
C HIS A 337 -5.27 19.48 -2.81
N PRO A 338 -6.56 19.35 -3.18
CA PRO A 338 -7.62 20.23 -2.69
C PRO A 338 -7.88 20.11 -1.17
N ASP A 339 -7.52 18.98 -0.54
CA ASP A 339 -7.73 18.74 0.88
C ASP A 339 -6.46 18.17 1.55
N PRO A 340 -5.41 18.97 1.75
CA PRO A 340 -4.17 18.53 2.39
C PRO A 340 -4.36 18.27 3.89
N ALA A 341 -5.29 18.98 4.55
CA ALA A 341 -5.55 18.80 5.98
C ALA A 341 -6.03 17.40 6.31
N GLN A 342 -6.93 16.86 5.50
CA GLN A 342 -7.44 15.50 5.67
C GLN A 342 -6.33 14.45 5.39
N GLN A 343 -5.45 14.69 4.42
CA GLN A 343 -4.30 13.83 4.17
C GLN A 343 -3.38 13.77 5.40
N ILE A 344 -3.01 14.92 5.95
CA ILE A 344 -2.18 15.03 7.16
C ILE A 344 -2.83 14.26 8.32
N LYS A 345 -4.13 14.51 8.55
CA LYS A 345 -4.88 13.83 9.61
C LYS A 345 -4.86 12.32 9.43
N THR A 346 -5.16 11.82 8.24
CA THR A 346 -5.19 10.38 7.94
C THR A 346 -3.84 9.71 8.23
N VAL A 347 -2.74 10.33 7.81
CA VAL A 347 -1.39 9.80 8.06
C VAL A 347 -1.08 9.81 9.55
N ARG A 348 -1.34 10.90 10.26
CA ARG A 348 -1.10 11.02 11.71
C ARG A 348 -1.97 10.05 12.53
N ASP A 349 -3.21 9.77 12.09
CA ASP A 349 -4.07 8.77 12.74
C ASP A 349 -3.46 7.37 12.62
N VAL A 350 -3.02 6.95 11.43
CA VAL A 350 -2.36 5.64 11.25
C VAL A 350 -1.02 5.58 11.96
N MET A 351 -0.21 6.65 11.97
CA MET A 351 1.02 6.71 12.77
C MET A 351 0.72 6.52 14.26
N GLY A 352 -0.43 6.98 14.72
CA GLY A 352 -0.91 6.73 16.08
C GLY A 352 -1.27 5.27 16.35
N GLU A 353 -1.84 4.58 15.38
CA GLU A 353 -2.19 3.15 15.49
C GLU A 353 -0.95 2.23 15.56
N VAL A 354 0.17 2.69 14.98
CA VAL A 354 1.44 1.94 14.96
C VAL A 354 2.48 2.44 15.98
N ASP A 355 2.08 3.27 16.96
CA ASP A 355 2.94 3.82 18.02
C ASP A 355 4.11 4.68 17.52
N ALA A 356 3.97 5.36 16.38
CA ALA A 356 5.00 6.22 15.79
C ALA A 356 4.86 7.73 16.15
N ARG A 357 3.89 8.12 16.98
CA ARG A 357 3.61 9.54 17.32
C ARG A 357 4.74 10.25 18.05
N GLY A 358 5.62 9.51 18.75
CA GLY A 358 6.71 10.07 19.52
C GLY A 358 7.97 10.41 18.73
N ILE A 359 8.02 10.06 17.45
CA ILE A 359 9.18 10.26 16.59
C ILE A 359 9.15 11.71 16.04
N PRO A 360 10.28 12.43 16.01
CA PRO A 360 10.37 13.76 15.41
C PRO A 360 9.84 13.77 13.96
N GLU A 361 8.89 14.67 13.67
CA GLU A 361 8.24 14.79 12.36
C GLU A 361 8.71 16.05 11.65
N ILE A 362 9.23 15.91 10.42
CA ILE A 362 9.49 17.02 9.50
C ILE A 362 8.36 17.03 8.47
N MET A 363 7.52 18.07 8.52
CA MET A 363 6.42 18.23 7.57
C MET A 363 6.92 18.81 6.25
N VAL A 364 6.51 18.20 5.13
CA VAL A 364 6.95 18.57 3.79
C VAL A 364 5.75 18.70 2.86
N PHE A 365 5.53 19.88 2.30
CA PHE A 365 4.60 20.07 1.17
C PHE A 365 5.35 19.90 -0.14
N ASN A 366 5.14 18.76 -0.77
CA ASN A 366 5.71 18.44 -2.08
C ASN A 366 4.84 18.97 -3.22
N LYS A 367 5.37 18.96 -4.44
CA LYS A 367 4.77 19.50 -5.66
C LYS A 367 4.57 21.03 -5.57
N SER A 368 5.52 21.74 -4.92
CA SER A 368 5.49 23.21 -4.75
C SER A 368 5.44 23.95 -6.08
N ASP A 369 5.87 23.33 -7.16
CA ASP A 369 5.79 23.81 -8.53
C ASP A 369 4.36 23.95 -9.07
N LEU A 370 3.39 23.25 -8.45
CA LEU A 370 1.96 23.30 -8.79
C LEU A 370 1.15 24.17 -7.82
N VAL A 371 1.78 24.72 -6.77
CA VAL A 371 1.12 25.47 -5.70
C VAL A 371 1.25 26.98 -5.98
N ASP A 372 0.12 27.66 -6.08
CA ASP A 372 0.11 29.12 -6.22
C ASP A 372 0.40 29.86 -4.89
N ALA A 373 0.52 31.19 -4.94
CA ALA A 373 0.90 32.00 -3.78
C ALA A 373 -0.17 31.98 -2.68
N ASP A 374 -1.45 31.96 -3.04
CA ASP A 374 -2.56 31.97 -2.09
C ASP A 374 -2.68 30.62 -1.39
N GLN A 375 -2.58 29.54 -2.15
CA GLN A 375 -2.56 28.16 -1.62
C GLN A 375 -1.35 27.93 -0.70
N ARG A 376 -0.16 28.46 -1.07
CA ARG A 376 1.04 28.40 -0.22
C ARG A 376 0.81 29.10 1.13
N LEU A 377 0.04 30.17 1.16
CA LEU A 377 -0.29 30.88 2.40
C LEU A 377 -1.22 30.03 3.29
N VAL A 378 -2.22 29.38 2.69
CA VAL A 378 -3.13 28.46 3.38
C VAL A 378 -2.34 27.29 3.97
N LEU A 379 -1.44 26.69 3.21
CA LEU A 379 -0.60 25.57 3.66
C LEU A 379 0.33 25.97 4.83
N ARG A 380 0.90 27.19 4.77
CA ARG A 380 1.67 27.73 5.91
C ARG A 380 0.81 28.00 7.14
N GLY A 381 -0.46 28.36 6.96
CA GLY A 381 -1.41 28.49 8.07
C GLY A 381 -1.73 27.15 8.71
N LEU A 382 -1.74 26.06 7.93
CA LEU A 382 -2.00 24.70 8.39
C LEU A 382 -0.81 24.12 9.17
N GLU A 383 0.42 24.26 8.58
CA GLU A 383 1.67 23.75 9.17
C GLU A 383 2.79 24.82 9.01
N PRO A 384 2.97 25.70 10.01
CA PRO A 384 3.86 26.85 9.91
C PRO A 384 5.34 26.53 9.66
N HIS A 385 5.78 25.37 10.16
CA HIS A 385 7.17 24.91 10.08
C HIS A 385 7.45 23.97 8.90
N ALA A 386 6.45 23.75 8.03
CA ALA A 386 6.60 22.84 6.90
C ALA A 386 7.55 23.41 5.83
N VAL A 387 8.33 22.52 5.24
CA VAL A 387 9.19 22.81 4.09
C VAL A 387 8.41 22.62 2.79
N PHE A 388 8.58 23.55 1.87
CA PHE A 388 8.00 23.42 0.53
C PHE A 388 9.07 22.86 -0.42
N VAL A 389 8.77 21.74 -1.03
CA VAL A 389 9.69 21.08 -1.98
C VAL A 389 9.01 20.75 -3.29
N SER A 390 9.78 20.65 -4.33
CA SER A 390 9.38 19.96 -5.56
C SER A 390 10.38 18.86 -5.87
N ALA A 391 9.97 17.61 -5.71
CA ALA A 391 10.79 16.47 -6.13
C ALA A 391 11.07 16.49 -7.64
N PHE A 392 10.19 17.14 -8.43
CA PHE A 392 10.34 17.29 -9.89
C PHE A 392 11.39 18.33 -10.26
N THR A 393 11.29 19.56 -9.75
CA THR A 393 12.22 20.66 -10.07
C THR A 393 13.49 20.63 -9.24
N GLY A 394 13.43 20.15 -8.01
CA GLY A 394 14.51 20.20 -7.00
C GLY A 394 14.41 21.37 -6.04
N GLU A 395 13.38 22.22 -6.17
CA GLU A 395 13.15 23.33 -5.23
C GLU A 395 13.03 22.80 -3.80
N GLY A 396 13.67 23.48 -2.83
CA GLY A 396 13.56 23.19 -1.40
C GLY A 396 14.26 21.91 -0.91
N ILE A 397 14.88 21.11 -1.79
CA ILE A 397 15.54 19.85 -1.40
C ILE A 397 16.72 20.10 -0.46
N ASP A 398 17.53 21.13 -0.72
CA ASP A 398 18.70 21.46 0.13
C ASP A 398 18.25 21.91 1.53
N GLU A 399 17.11 22.63 1.63
CA GLU A 399 16.52 23.01 2.92
C GLU A 399 16.05 21.80 3.69
N LEU A 400 15.36 20.87 3.02
CA LEU A 400 14.92 19.61 3.62
C LEU A 400 16.10 18.78 4.13
N GLN A 401 17.17 18.62 3.33
CA GLN A 401 18.35 17.87 3.73
C GLN A 401 19.05 18.50 4.94
N ARG A 402 19.09 19.85 5.02
CA ARG A 402 19.62 20.56 6.19
C ARG A 402 18.78 20.30 7.45
N LEU A 403 17.45 20.38 7.35
CA LEU A 403 16.56 20.07 8.47
C LEU A 403 16.67 18.60 8.93
N ILE A 404 16.82 17.68 7.98
CA ILE A 404 17.10 16.27 8.32
C ILE A 404 18.42 16.21 9.11
N ALA A 405 19.48 16.88 8.66
CA ALA A 405 20.78 16.91 9.33
C ALA A 405 20.70 17.49 10.74
N GLU A 406 19.90 18.54 10.95
CA GLU A 406 19.68 19.20 12.24
C GLU A 406 18.82 18.35 13.20
N THR A 407 17.90 17.53 12.64
CA THR A 407 16.98 16.70 13.46
C THR A 407 17.61 15.35 13.85
N ILE A 408 18.46 14.80 13.00
CA ILE A 408 19.23 13.58 13.32
C ILE A 408 20.18 13.90 14.48
N ALA A 409 20.20 13.02 15.50
CA ALA A 409 21.11 13.16 16.62
C ALA A 409 22.57 13.31 16.16
N ASP A 410 23.24 14.33 16.64
CA ASP A 410 24.66 14.50 16.40
C ASP A 410 25.46 13.39 17.10
N PRO A 411 26.58 12.96 16.50
CA PRO A 411 27.54 12.12 17.22
C PRO A 411 28.01 12.84 18.49
N ASP A 412 27.90 12.19 19.63
CA ASP A 412 28.01 12.83 20.94
C ASP A 412 29.46 13.24 21.34
N VAL A 413 30.50 12.71 20.65
CA VAL A 413 31.89 12.87 21.04
C VAL A 413 32.76 13.29 19.86
N GLU A 414 33.48 14.41 20.05
CA GLU A 414 34.52 14.81 19.13
C GLU A 414 35.87 14.24 19.61
N ILE A 415 36.55 13.52 18.72
CA ILE A 415 37.81 12.84 18.99
C ILE A 415 38.87 13.19 17.96
N THR A 416 40.13 13.16 18.41
CA THR A 416 41.29 13.08 17.52
C THR A 416 42.01 11.75 17.79
N ALA A 417 42.12 10.91 16.78
CA ALA A 417 42.76 9.60 16.89
C ALA A 417 43.88 9.46 15.87
N VAL A 418 45.01 8.84 16.27
CA VAL A 418 46.06 8.44 15.34
C VAL A 418 46.01 6.93 15.20
N ILE A 419 45.52 6.49 14.04
CA ILE A 419 45.33 5.07 13.72
C ILE A 419 46.54 4.56 12.95
N PRO A 420 47.27 3.58 13.47
CA PRO A 420 48.42 2.97 12.78
C PRO A 420 48.02 2.40 11.43
N TYR A 421 48.95 2.40 10.45
CA TYR A 421 48.69 1.96 9.11
C TYR A 421 48.32 0.47 8.94
N ASP A 422 48.64 -0.35 9.95
CA ASP A 422 48.26 -1.76 10.05
C ASP A 422 46.80 -1.97 10.49
N HIS A 423 46.13 -0.92 10.97
CA HIS A 423 44.71 -0.92 11.32
C HIS A 423 43.82 -0.12 10.35
N GLY A 424 44.07 -0.25 9.03
CA GLY A 424 43.28 0.43 8.00
C GLY A 424 41.78 0.13 8.03
N GLU A 425 41.39 -1.00 8.64
CA GLU A 425 39.99 -1.34 8.89
C GLU A 425 39.26 -0.34 9.79
N LEU A 426 39.95 0.23 10.80
CA LEU A 426 39.40 1.26 11.68
C LEU A 426 39.23 2.59 10.95
N VAL A 427 40.15 2.94 10.05
CA VAL A 427 40.03 4.11 9.20
C VAL A 427 38.81 3.99 8.28
N SER A 428 38.63 2.82 7.64
CA SER A 428 37.46 2.54 6.81
C SER A 428 36.16 2.61 7.61
N LEU A 429 36.18 2.07 8.82
CA LEU A 429 35.03 2.09 9.72
C LEU A 429 34.63 3.52 10.11
N LEU A 430 35.62 4.39 10.37
CA LEU A 430 35.37 5.82 10.64
C LEU A 430 34.76 6.53 9.41
N HIS A 431 35.28 6.27 8.22
CA HIS A 431 34.69 6.83 6.98
C HIS A 431 33.28 6.32 6.71
N GLU A 432 32.90 5.15 7.21
CA GLU A 432 31.57 4.58 7.02
C GLU A 432 30.54 5.07 8.05
N HIS A 433 30.99 5.43 9.29
CA HIS A 433 30.09 5.57 10.44
C HIS A 433 30.30 6.83 11.26
N ALA A 434 31.24 7.72 10.89
CA ALA A 434 31.54 8.92 11.62
C ALA A 434 31.53 10.16 10.72
N GLN A 435 31.33 11.32 11.31
CA GLN A 435 31.55 12.60 10.63
C GLN A 435 33.05 12.95 10.70
N ILE A 436 33.77 12.78 9.59
CA ILE A 436 35.17 13.17 9.49
C ILE A 436 35.23 14.68 9.37
N LEU A 437 35.95 15.35 10.29
CA LEU A 437 36.20 16.78 10.29
C LEU A 437 37.51 17.11 9.56
N ASP A 438 38.56 16.31 9.82
CA ASP A 438 39.87 16.46 9.19
C ASP A 438 40.63 15.13 9.15
N THR A 439 41.55 15.00 8.18
CA THR A 439 42.39 13.77 8.02
C THR A 439 43.79 14.17 7.59
N ASP A 440 44.81 13.83 8.43
CA ASP A 440 46.21 14.03 8.15
C ASP A 440 46.99 12.71 8.17
N TYR A 441 48.05 12.63 7.41
CA TYR A 441 48.94 11.47 7.39
C TYR A 441 50.22 11.81 8.15
N VAL A 442 50.45 11.13 9.29
CA VAL A 442 51.61 11.30 10.13
C VAL A 442 52.52 10.07 10.10
N GLU A 443 53.75 10.17 10.57
CA GLU A 443 54.72 9.05 10.53
C GLU A 443 54.19 7.79 11.28
N SER A 444 53.37 7.97 12.30
CA SER A 444 52.83 6.90 13.17
C SER A 444 51.52 6.30 12.62
N GLY A 445 50.87 6.89 11.60
CA GLY A 445 49.57 6.45 11.09
C GLY A 445 48.73 7.54 10.44
N THR A 446 47.44 7.30 10.35
CA THR A 446 46.46 8.28 9.87
C THR A 446 45.86 9.00 11.10
N ARG A 447 46.08 10.31 11.18
CA ARG A 447 45.42 11.16 12.18
C ARG A 447 44.05 11.53 11.64
N ILE A 448 42.98 11.22 12.37
CA ILE A 448 41.61 11.55 12.03
C ILE A 448 40.99 12.37 13.14
N HIS A 449 40.48 13.55 12.77
CA HIS A 449 39.63 14.34 13.63
C HIS A 449 38.19 14.12 13.20
N ALA A 450 37.36 13.58 14.09
CA ALA A 450 36.01 13.15 13.75
C ALA A 450 35.04 13.29 14.93
N ARG A 451 33.77 13.46 14.63
CA ARG A 451 32.67 13.24 15.58
C ARG A 451 32.18 11.83 15.47
N VAL A 452 32.09 11.12 16.57
CA VAL A 452 31.79 9.71 16.66
C VAL A 452 30.78 9.44 17.78
N SER A 453 30.06 8.31 17.68
CA SER A 453 29.23 7.83 18.78
C SER A 453 30.12 7.48 20.00
N VAL A 454 29.53 7.52 21.21
CA VAL A 454 30.19 7.12 22.47
C VAL A 454 30.77 5.71 22.35
N GLU A 455 30.07 4.80 21.69
CA GLU A 455 30.53 3.41 21.46
C GLU A 455 31.78 3.36 20.57
N MET A 456 31.82 4.16 19.52
CA MET A 456 32.97 4.27 18.63
C MET A 456 34.17 4.93 19.36
N SER A 457 33.90 5.97 20.14
CA SER A 457 34.94 6.63 20.97
C SER A 457 35.60 5.64 21.92
N ASN A 458 34.82 4.81 22.59
CA ASN A 458 35.36 3.76 23.50
C ASN A 458 36.19 2.72 22.73
N ARG A 459 35.82 2.39 21.49
CA ARG A 459 36.59 1.46 20.65
C ARG A 459 37.90 2.05 20.15
N LEU A 460 37.96 3.37 20.00
CA LEU A 460 39.14 4.12 19.58
C LEU A 460 39.98 4.63 20.74
N GLU A 461 39.60 4.37 21.99
CA GLU A 461 40.31 4.80 23.20
C GLU A 461 41.83 4.55 23.16
N PRO A 462 42.34 3.39 22.64
CA PRO A 462 43.77 3.13 22.54
C PRO A 462 44.53 4.03 21.54
N TYR A 463 43.82 4.73 20.67
CA TYR A 463 44.36 5.53 19.56
C TYR A 463 44.10 7.02 19.72
N LEU A 464 43.42 7.45 20.81
CA LEU A 464 43.08 8.87 21.03
C LEU A 464 44.35 9.68 21.33
N GLU A 465 44.49 10.83 20.68
CA GLU A 465 45.44 11.87 21.12
C GLU A 465 44.86 12.60 22.33
N HIS A 466 45.60 12.61 23.41
CA HIS A 466 45.25 13.32 24.66
C HIS A 466 45.70 14.77 24.63
#